data_0ed89c2635943fb1807517c5898760a8
#
_entry.id   0ed89c2635943fb1807517c5898760a8
#
_cell.length_a   1.000
_cell.length_b   1.000
_cell.length_c   1.000
_cell.angle_alpha   90.00
_cell.angle_beta   90.00
_cell.angle_gamma   90.00
#
_symmetry.space_group_name_H-M   'P 1'
#
loop_
_entity.id
_entity.type
_entity.pdbx_description
1 polymer ?
#
loop_
_entity_poly.entity_id
_entity_poly.type
_entity_poly.pdbx_seq_one_letter_code
_entity_poly.pdbx_strand_id
1 'polypeptide(L)'
;MELIDNHTHLQDESFRGKEEFYLDRAQKLGVTKVICAGQDPDFNKRAIDLSQRFTQVYAMVGYCPDVAKDYDQKAEDLLIEQVQLPGVVAVGEVGLDYYWDESPRDKQREVFARQVELAHELKKPVDIHTRDAFGDCYEILKNSNLEYGAILHSFNGDISWLTKFLDLNVYFSYSGVVSFTKATEVHEAAQKTPLERLLVETDAPYLTPKPYRGQQNEPGNVYYVARAIAELKGLTLEEVAQATYANTMRVYGLN
;
A
#
# COMPACT_ATOMS: atom_id res chain seq x y z
N MET A 1 4.04 21.99 -1.37
CA MET A 1 3.49 20.76 -0.76
C MET A 1 3.82 19.60 -1.70
N GLU A 2 4.37 18.52 -1.17
CA GLU A 2 4.65 17.30 -1.91
C GLU A 2 3.92 16.13 -1.26
N LEU A 3 3.42 15.22 -2.08
CA LEU A 3 2.72 13.98 -1.69
C LEU A 3 3.34 12.78 -2.41
N ILE A 4 3.21 11.62 -1.82
CA ILE A 4 3.51 10.32 -2.44
C ILE A 4 2.23 9.49 -2.38
N ASP A 5 1.83 8.92 -3.51
CA ASP A 5 0.84 7.84 -3.53
C ASP A 5 1.58 6.53 -3.26
N ASN A 6 1.49 6.05 -2.02
CA ASN A 6 2.33 4.93 -1.61
C ASN A 6 1.79 3.54 -2.00
N HIS A 7 0.58 3.47 -2.57
CA HIS A 7 0.01 2.23 -3.10
C HIS A 7 -0.99 2.54 -4.24
N THR A 8 -0.65 2.12 -5.45
CA THR A 8 -1.50 2.28 -6.64
C THR A 8 -1.22 1.16 -7.64
N HIS A 9 -2.17 0.89 -8.54
CA HIS A 9 -1.99 -0.07 -9.64
C HIS A 9 -1.96 0.66 -10.98
N LEU A 10 -1.06 1.64 -11.16
CA LEU A 10 -0.92 2.42 -12.40
C LEU A 10 -0.59 1.52 -13.62
N GLN A 11 -0.10 0.29 -13.39
CA GLN A 11 0.11 -0.75 -14.41
C GLN A 11 -1.17 -1.48 -14.83
N ASP A 12 -2.33 -1.19 -14.21
CA ASP A 12 -3.62 -1.77 -14.60
C ASP A 12 -4.01 -1.42 -16.03
N GLU A 13 -4.78 -2.30 -16.69
CA GLU A 13 -5.25 -2.12 -18.06
C GLU A 13 -6.04 -0.82 -18.27
N SER A 14 -6.72 -0.33 -17.24
CA SER A 14 -7.49 0.94 -17.29
C SER A 14 -6.62 2.18 -17.51
N PHE A 15 -5.31 2.09 -17.20
CA PHE A 15 -4.34 3.17 -17.41
C PHE A 15 -3.44 2.96 -18.62
N ARG A 16 -3.50 1.79 -19.25
CA ARG A 16 -2.57 1.38 -20.29
C ARG A 16 -2.45 2.39 -21.43
N GLY A 17 -1.21 2.81 -21.68
CA GLY A 17 -0.89 3.81 -22.70
C GLY A 17 -1.26 5.24 -22.33
N LYS A 18 -1.70 5.49 -21.09
CA LYS A 18 -2.04 6.81 -20.54
C LYS A 18 -1.31 7.09 -19.24
N GLU A 19 -0.31 6.29 -18.88
CA GLU A 19 0.39 6.37 -17.59
C GLU A 19 1.01 7.77 -17.39
N GLU A 20 1.70 8.29 -18.41
CA GLU A 20 2.28 9.64 -18.39
C GLU A 20 1.22 10.73 -18.18
N PHE A 21 0.07 10.62 -18.83
CA PHE A 21 -1.04 11.56 -18.64
C PHE A 21 -1.52 11.60 -17.19
N TYR A 22 -1.65 10.44 -16.52
CA TYR A 22 -2.07 10.38 -15.12
C TYR A 22 -0.98 10.86 -14.16
N LEU A 23 0.30 10.59 -14.46
CA LEU A 23 1.44 11.11 -13.69
C LEU A 23 1.52 12.64 -13.79
N ASP A 24 1.32 13.22 -14.97
CA ASP A 24 1.27 14.68 -15.17
C ASP A 24 0.11 15.33 -14.38
N ARG A 25 -1.04 14.66 -14.31
CA ARG A 25 -2.17 15.12 -13.50
C ARG A 25 -1.85 15.07 -12.02
N ALA A 26 -1.25 13.98 -11.57
CA ALA A 26 -0.82 13.79 -10.19
C ALA A 26 0.19 14.88 -9.78
N GLN A 27 1.16 15.19 -10.62
CA GLN A 27 2.16 16.23 -10.37
C GLN A 27 1.53 17.62 -10.19
N LYS A 28 0.47 17.96 -10.95
CA LYS A 28 -0.26 19.24 -10.80
C LYS A 28 -0.95 19.38 -9.43
N LEU A 29 -1.22 18.27 -8.76
CA LEU A 29 -1.77 18.22 -7.39
C LEU A 29 -0.68 18.06 -6.30
N GLY A 30 0.60 18.11 -6.70
CA GLY A 30 1.73 17.98 -5.79
C GLY A 30 2.15 16.54 -5.50
N VAL A 31 1.60 15.55 -6.22
CA VAL A 31 2.02 14.15 -6.09
C VAL A 31 3.28 13.95 -6.92
N THR A 32 4.42 13.83 -6.25
CA THR A 32 5.74 13.80 -6.90
C THR A 32 6.31 12.41 -7.09
N LYS A 33 5.75 11.42 -6.39
CA LYS A 33 6.14 10.01 -6.49
C LYS A 33 4.91 9.13 -6.36
N VAL A 34 4.97 7.96 -7.00
CA VAL A 34 3.97 6.89 -6.87
C VAL A 34 4.66 5.54 -6.71
N ILE A 35 4.06 4.63 -5.93
CA ILE A 35 4.55 3.27 -5.74
C ILE A 35 3.52 2.31 -6.33
N CYS A 36 3.89 1.62 -7.40
CA CYS A 36 3.04 0.65 -8.07
C CYS A 36 3.09 -0.71 -7.36
N ALA A 37 1.94 -1.19 -6.90
CA ALA A 37 1.80 -2.45 -6.18
C ALA A 37 1.65 -3.63 -7.15
N GLY A 38 2.58 -4.56 -7.10
CA GLY A 38 2.47 -5.85 -7.76
C GLY A 38 1.48 -6.75 -7.02
N GLN A 39 0.98 -7.78 -7.70
CA GLN A 39 0.00 -8.72 -7.13
C GLN A 39 0.26 -10.15 -7.59
N ASP A 40 0.86 -10.30 -8.76
CA ASP A 40 1.18 -11.55 -9.44
C ASP A 40 2.37 -11.32 -10.39
N PRO A 41 2.92 -12.36 -11.05
CA PRO A 41 4.08 -12.21 -11.95
C PRO A 41 3.90 -11.16 -13.06
N ASP A 42 2.70 -11.03 -13.63
CA ASP A 42 2.43 -10.07 -14.71
C ASP A 42 2.33 -8.64 -14.18
N PHE A 43 1.63 -8.44 -13.06
CA PHE A 43 1.54 -7.14 -12.39
C PHE A 43 2.89 -6.70 -11.85
N ASN A 44 3.66 -7.61 -11.24
CA ASN A 44 5.02 -7.35 -10.80
C ASN A 44 5.90 -6.84 -11.95
N LYS A 45 5.89 -7.57 -13.08
CA LYS A 45 6.66 -7.19 -14.25
C LYS A 45 6.26 -5.82 -14.77
N ARG A 46 4.96 -5.52 -14.89
CA ARG A 46 4.47 -4.23 -15.38
C ARG A 46 4.81 -3.09 -14.42
N ALA A 47 4.74 -3.29 -13.11
CA ALA A 47 5.15 -2.30 -12.10
C ALA A 47 6.64 -1.98 -12.23
N ILE A 48 7.49 -3.00 -12.38
CA ILE A 48 8.93 -2.85 -12.64
C ILE A 48 9.16 -2.08 -13.94
N ASP A 49 8.50 -2.45 -15.04
CA ASP A 49 8.63 -1.77 -16.33
C ASP A 49 8.28 -0.27 -16.22
N LEU A 50 7.25 0.09 -15.43
CA LEU A 50 6.90 1.49 -15.18
C LEU A 50 7.97 2.23 -14.36
N SER A 51 8.51 1.58 -13.34
CA SER A 51 9.57 2.18 -12.50
C SER A 51 10.87 2.44 -13.28
N GLN A 52 11.13 1.68 -14.34
CA GLN A 52 12.25 1.89 -15.24
C GLN A 52 12.01 3.00 -16.29
N ARG A 53 10.74 3.25 -16.63
CA ARG A 53 10.35 4.26 -17.63
C ARG A 53 10.17 5.65 -17.04
N PHE A 54 9.73 5.76 -15.80
CA PHE A 54 9.38 7.02 -15.15
C PHE A 54 10.12 7.18 -13.84
N THR A 55 10.92 8.22 -13.71
CA THR A 55 11.77 8.47 -12.52
C THR A 55 10.99 8.71 -11.24
N GLN A 56 9.73 9.14 -11.33
CA GLN A 56 8.83 9.34 -10.21
C GLN A 56 8.06 8.06 -9.79
N VAL A 57 8.23 6.96 -10.54
CA VAL A 57 7.55 5.68 -10.27
C VAL A 57 8.51 4.71 -9.60
N TYR A 58 8.05 4.12 -8.51
CA TYR A 58 8.68 2.98 -7.84
C TYR A 58 7.76 1.77 -7.95
N ALA A 59 8.32 0.60 -7.72
CA ALA A 59 7.55 -0.65 -7.71
C ALA A 59 7.68 -1.36 -6.36
N MET A 60 6.68 -2.09 -5.99
CA MET A 60 6.75 -3.19 -5.05
C MET A 60 6.24 -4.46 -5.74
N VAL A 61 6.75 -5.60 -5.34
CA VAL A 61 6.48 -6.89 -5.97
C VAL A 61 6.12 -7.93 -4.93
N GLY A 62 5.09 -8.71 -5.22
CA GLY A 62 4.58 -9.72 -4.30
C GLY A 62 3.58 -10.65 -4.97
N TYR A 63 3.08 -11.58 -4.17
CA TYR A 63 1.97 -12.46 -4.53
C TYR A 63 0.84 -12.20 -3.53
N CYS A 64 -0.22 -11.56 -4.02
CA CYS A 64 -1.37 -11.20 -3.20
C CYS A 64 -2.18 -12.45 -2.77
N PRO A 65 -3.11 -12.32 -1.80
CA PRO A 65 -3.89 -13.45 -1.29
C PRO A 65 -4.60 -14.27 -2.38
N ASP A 66 -5.09 -13.63 -3.42
CA ASP A 66 -5.88 -14.27 -4.48
C ASP A 66 -5.10 -15.33 -5.25
N VAL A 67 -3.79 -15.10 -5.43
CA VAL A 67 -2.88 -15.98 -6.17
C VAL A 67 -1.96 -16.78 -5.26
N ALA A 68 -2.18 -16.78 -3.95
CA ALA A 68 -1.36 -17.55 -3.00
C ALA A 68 -1.32 -19.05 -3.34
N LYS A 69 -2.39 -19.61 -3.94
CA LYS A 69 -2.45 -21.01 -4.39
C LYS A 69 -1.41 -21.37 -5.46
N ASP A 70 -0.95 -20.36 -6.20
CA ASP A 70 0.01 -20.54 -7.31
C ASP A 70 1.46 -20.25 -6.88
N TYR A 71 1.68 -19.90 -5.59
CA TYR A 71 3.00 -19.64 -5.06
C TYR A 71 3.76 -20.95 -4.79
N ASP A 72 4.79 -21.18 -5.57
CA ASP A 72 5.72 -22.31 -5.46
C ASP A 72 7.19 -21.81 -5.39
N GLN A 73 8.15 -22.72 -5.38
CA GLN A 73 9.57 -22.38 -5.34
C GLN A 73 10.02 -21.53 -6.54
N LYS A 74 9.44 -21.72 -7.71
CA LYS A 74 9.79 -20.91 -8.90
C LYS A 74 9.26 -19.49 -8.76
N ALA A 75 8.06 -19.34 -8.18
CA ALA A 75 7.47 -18.06 -7.87
C ALA A 75 8.32 -17.30 -6.84
N GLU A 76 8.81 -18.00 -5.81
CA GLU A 76 9.72 -17.43 -4.81
C GLU A 76 11.05 -17.00 -5.42
N ASP A 77 11.69 -17.86 -6.21
CA ASP A 77 12.96 -17.56 -6.88
C ASP A 77 12.83 -16.30 -7.77
N LEU A 78 11.73 -16.21 -8.54
CA LEU A 78 11.43 -15.05 -9.37
C LEU A 78 11.19 -13.78 -8.51
N LEU A 79 10.46 -13.90 -7.41
CA LEU A 79 10.21 -12.79 -6.51
C LEU A 79 11.53 -12.25 -5.92
N ILE A 80 12.44 -13.14 -5.49
CA ILE A 80 13.76 -12.77 -4.98
C ILE A 80 14.57 -11.99 -6.04
N GLU A 81 14.54 -12.43 -7.29
CA GLU A 81 15.20 -11.71 -8.38
C GLU A 81 14.58 -10.33 -8.60
N GLN A 82 13.24 -10.24 -8.62
CA GLN A 82 12.51 -9.01 -8.88
C GLN A 82 12.72 -7.96 -7.77
N VAL A 83 12.71 -8.37 -6.49
CA VAL A 83 12.90 -7.45 -5.34
C VAL A 83 14.26 -6.74 -5.37
N GLN A 84 15.27 -7.35 -6.00
CA GLN A 84 16.62 -6.78 -6.09
C GLN A 84 16.79 -5.81 -7.27
N LEU A 85 15.81 -5.69 -8.16
CA LEU A 85 15.90 -4.78 -9.31
C LEU A 85 15.85 -3.31 -8.88
N PRO A 86 16.57 -2.43 -9.61
CA PRO A 86 16.47 -0.98 -9.38
C PRO A 86 15.03 -0.49 -9.49
N GLY A 87 14.61 0.39 -8.57
CA GLY A 87 13.25 0.92 -8.52
C GLY A 87 12.27 0.07 -7.74
N VAL A 88 12.63 -1.17 -7.34
CA VAL A 88 11.80 -2.00 -6.45
C VAL A 88 12.14 -1.69 -4.99
N VAL A 89 11.14 -1.22 -4.25
CA VAL A 89 11.34 -0.63 -2.92
C VAL A 89 10.73 -1.46 -1.77
N ALA A 90 9.85 -2.42 -2.06
CA ALA A 90 9.20 -3.25 -1.06
C ALA A 90 8.83 -4.64 -1.59
N VAL A 91 8.54 -5.56 -0.69
CA VAL A 91 7.75 -6.77 -0.97
C VAL A 91 6.27 -6.42 -0.77
N GLY A 92 5.46 -6.56 -1.81
CA GLY A 92 4.04 -6.20 -1.81
C GLY A 92 3.44 -6.19 -3.23
N GLU A 93 2.17 -6.32 -3.31
CA GLU A 93 1.14 -6.52 -2.30
C GLU A 93 1.11 -7.99 -1.84
N VAL A 94 1.08 -8.22 -0.54
CA VAL A 94 1.01 -9.55 0.08
C VAL A 94 -0.04 -9.54 1.19
N GLY A 95 -0.44 -10.68 1.73
CA GLY A 95 -1.33 -10.66 2.89
C GLY A 95 -2.45 -11.68 2.88
N LEU A 96 -3.62 -11.28 3.43
CA LEU A 96 -4.76 -12.16 3.66
C LEU A 96 -6.08 -11.50 3.22
N ASP A 97 -6.90 -12.22 2.45
CA ASP A 97 -8.26 -11.82 2.10
C ASP A 97 -9.24 -12.99 2.36
N TYR A 98 -10.06 -12.85 3.39
CA TYR A 98 -11.08 -13.83 3.72
C TYR A 98 -12.47 -13.45 3.22
N TYR A 99 -12.56 -12.32 2.53
CA TYR A 99 -13.80 -11.88 1.88
C TYR A 99 -13.95 -12.51 0.48
N TRP A 100 -12.94 -12.37 -0.38
CA TRP A 100 -12.94 -12.96 -1.71
C TRP A 100 -12.61 -14.46 -1.66
N ASP A 101 -11.67 -14.84 -0.77
CA ASP A 101 -11.31 -16.23 -0.44
C ASP A 101 -10.90 -17.07 -1.68
N GLU A 102 -10.22 -16.43 -2.65
CA GLU A 102 -9.83 -17.01 -3.95
C GLU A 102 -8.76 -18.10 -3.84
N SER A 103 -7.95 -18.06 -2.78
CA SER A 103 -7.00 -19.11 -2.42
C SER A 103 -7.36 -19.69 -1.05
N PRO A 104 -7.06 -20.98 -0.77
CA PRO A 104 -7.30 -21.59 0.54
C PRO A 104 -6.61 -20.78 1.66
N ARG A 105 -7.33 -20.50 2.75
CA ARG A 105 -6.84 -19.63 3.85
C ARG A 105 -5.54 -20.13 4.47
N ASP A 106 -5.38 -21.45 4.60
CA ASP A 106 -4.12 -22.03 5.09
C ASP A 106 -2.95 -21.68 4.18
N LYS A 107 -3.18 -21.74 2.86
CA LYS A 107 -2.17 -21.36 1.88
C LYS A 107 -1.90 -19.87 1.87
N GLN A 108 -2.94 -19.04 2.01
CA GLN A 108 -2.75 -17.58 2.18
C GLN A 108 -1.84 -17.29 3.37
N ARG A 109 -2.08 -17.92 4.54
CA ARG A 109 -1.26 -17.72 5.76
C ARG A 109 0.18 -18.18 5.57
N GLU A 110 0.39 -19.37 4.96
CA GLU A 110 1.72 -19.90 4.66
C GLU A 110 2.51 -18.93 3.77
N VAL A 111 1.91 -18.52 2.64
CA VAL A 111 2.55 -17.65 1.65
C VAL A 111 2.80 -16.24 2.21
N PHE A 112 1.85 -15.69 2.96
CA PHE A 112 2.01 -14.40 3.62
C PHE A 112 3.17 -14.43 4.62
N ALA A 113 3.21 -15.41 5.51
CA ALA A 113 4.29 -15.55 6.50
C ALA A 113 5.65 -15.67 5.79
N ARG A 114 5.74 -16.47 4.72
CA ARG A 114 6.99 -16.63 3.95
C ARG A 114 7.42 -15.33 3.27
N GLN A 115 6.50 -14.57 2.69
CA GLN A 115 6.85 -13.30 2.05
C GLN A 115 7.24 -12.21 3.06
N VAL A 116 6.68 -12.21 4.28
CA VAL A 116 7.14 -11.33 5.37
C VAL A 116 8.57 -11.68 5.80
N GLU A 117 8.89 -12.96 5.95
CA GLU A 117 10.25 -13.43 6.23
C GLU A 117 11.22 -13.03 5.11
N LEU A 118 10.81 -13.24 3.85
CA LEU A 118 11.60 -12.88 2.67
C LEU A 118 11.88 -11.37 2.60
N ALA A 119 10.89 -10.52 2.94
CA ALA A 119 11.08 -9.08 3.00
C ALA A 119 12.18 -8.71 4.01
N HIS A 120 12.19 -9.36 5.19
CA HIS A 120 13.26 -9.17 6.17
C HIS A 120 14.62 -9.63 5.64
N GLU A 121 14.71 -10.83 5.04
CA GLU A 121 15.95 -11.38 4.44
C GLU A 121 16.54 -10.42 3.39
N LEU A 122 15.68 -9.81 2.57
CA LEU A 122 16.04 -8.90 1.48
C LEU A 122 16.15 -7.44 1.93
N LYS A 123 15.98 -7.15 3.23
CA LYS A 123 16.07 -5.80 3.82
C LYS A 123 15.12 -4.80 3.19
N LYS A 124 13.89 -5.24 2.95
CA LYS A 124 12.81 -4.42 2.39
C LYS A 124 11.64 -4.33 3.38
N PRO A 125 10.88 -3.24 3.36
CA PRO A 125 9.57 -3.21 4.03
C PRO A 125 8.60 -4.14 3.32
N VAL A 126 7.51 -4.50 4.02
CA VAL A 126 6.42 -5.30 3.47
C VAL A 126 5.14 -4.48 3.42
N ASP A 127 4.45 -4.49 2.26
CA ASP A 127 3.15 -3.84 2.05
C ASP A 127 2.03 -4.89 2.06
N ILE A 128 1.04 -4.70 2.94
CA ILE A 128 0.16 -5.77 3.40
C ILE A 128 -1.30 -5.44 3.13
N HIS A 129 -1.93 -6.30 2.35
CA HIS A 129 -3.38 -6.42 2.24
C HIS A 129 -3.97 -7.20 3.40
N THR A 130 -5.02 -6.67 4.02
CA THR A 130 -5.78 -7.45 5.00
C THR A 130 -7.28 -7.12 4.94
N ARG A 131 -8.09 -8.12 4.64
CA ARG A 131 -9.53 -8.00 4.56
C ARG A 131 -10.22 -9.16 5.25
N ASP A 132 -11.04 -8.84 6.28
CA ASP A 132 -11.71 -9.82 7.14
C ASP A 132 -10.75 -10.83 7.81
N ALA A 133 -9.45 -10.47 7.96
CA ALA A 133 -8.37 -11.35 8.38
C ALA A 133 -7.41 -10.74 9.42
N PHE A 134 -7.81 -9.65 10.10
CA PHE A 134 -6.93 -8.92 11.03
C PHE A 134 -6.32 -9.80 12.12
N GLY A 135 -7.06 -10.82 12.60
CA GLY A 135 -6.59 -11.73 13.64
C GLY A 135 -5.35 -12.51 13.22
N ASP A 136 -5.45 -13.21 12.09
CA ASP A 136 -4.35 -14.01 11.55
C ASP A 136 -3.20 -13.11 11.06
N CYS A 137 -3.52 -11.96 10.45
CA CYS A 137 -2.53 -10.97 10.05
C CYS A 137 -1.71 -10.48 11.26
N TYR A 138 -2.36 -10.11 12.35
CA TYR A 138 -1.69 -9.68 13.57
C TYR A 138 -0.79 -10.78 14.16
N GLU A 139 -1.28 -12.02 14.26
CA GLU A 139 -0.49 -13.13 14.81
C GLU A 139 0.74 -13.45 13.95
N ILE A 140 0.64 -13.37 12.64
CA ILE A 140 1.80 -13.56 11.74
C ILE A 140 2.81 -12.44 11.96
N LEU A 141 2.38 -11.16 11.90
CA LEU A 141 3.29 -10.02 12.04
C LEU A 141 3.94 -9.93 13.41
N LYS A 142 3.20 -10.25 14.48
CA LYS A 142 3.71 -10.28 15.85
C LYS A 142 4.84 -11.30 16.04
N ASN A 143 4.81 -12.39 15.28
CA ASN A 143 5.82 -13.45 15.35
C ASN A 143 6.93 -13.29 14.29
N SER A 144 6.89 -12.22 13.50
CA SER A 144 7.84 -11.92 12.43
C SER A 144 8.83 -10.83 12.83
N ASN A 145 9.97 -10.78 12.14
CA ASN A 145 10.90 -9.66 12.27
C ASN A 145 10.52 -8.54 11.31
N LEU A 146 10.07 -7.41 11.86
CA LEU A 146 9.64 -6.23 11.09
C LEU A 146 10.68 -5.10 11.16
N GLU A 147 11.96 -5.41 11.19
CA GLU A 147 13.05 -4.42 11.29
C GLU A 147 12.95 -3.34 10.21
N TYR A 148 12.60 -3.71 8.99
CA TYR A 148 12.52 -2.80 7.85
C TYR A 148 11.16 -2.13 7.68
N GLY A 149 10.21 -2.42 8.58
CA GLY A 149 8.87 -1.85 8.59
C GLY A 149 7.84 -2.69 7.83
N ALA A 150 6.59 -2.52 8.21
CA ALA A 150 5.43 -3.08 7.54
C ALA A 150 4.39 -1.99 7.30
N ILE A 151 3.66 -2.06 6.21
CA ILE A 151 2.59 -1.13 5.86
C ILE A 151 1.29 -1.91 5.76
N LEU A 152 0.29 -1.57 6.57
CA LEU A 152 -1.08 -2.03 6.34
C LEU A 152 -1.72 -1.08 5.34
N HIS A 153 -1.78 -1.51 4.07
CA HIS A 153 -2.38 -0.71 3.02
C HIS A 153 -3.90 -0.66 3.18
N SER A 154 -4.51 0.43 2.72
CA SER A 154 -5.96 0.67 2.77
C SER A 154 -6.59 0.27 4.12
N PHE A 155 -5.92 0.67 5.24
CA PHE A 155 -6.31 0.22 6.57
C PHE A 155 -7.78 0.54 6.85
N ASN A 156 -8.56 -0.49 7.09
CA ASN A 156 -10.00 -0.43 7.32
C ASN A 156 -10.43 -1.04 8.67
N GLY A 157 -9.46 -1.33 9.54
CA GLY A 157 -9.71 -1.81 10.89
C GLY A 157 -10.24 -0.72 11.82
N ASP A 158 -10.90 -1.15 12.88
CA ASP A 158 -11.36 -0.28 13.97
C ASP A 158 -10.21 0.15 14.90
N ILE A 159 -10.55 0.94 15.92
CA ILE A 159 -9.59 1.43 16.92
C ILE A 159 -8.92 0.30 17.72
N SER A 160 -9.59 -0.84 17.88
CA SER A 160 -9.04 -1.98 18.63
C SER A 160 -7.90 -2.65 17.86
N TRP A 161 -8.06 -2.79 16.55
CA TRP A 161 -7.01 -3.29 15.66
C TRP A 161 -5.87 -2.29 15.51
N LEU A 162 -6.20 -1.01 15.32
CA LEU A 162 -5.17 0.04 15.32
C LEU A 162 -4.27 -0.06 16.55
N THR A 163 -4.87 -0.13 17.75
CA THR A 163 -4.13 -0.17 19.02
C THR A 163 -3.21 -1.39 19.09
N LYS A 164 -3.68 -2.57 18.67
CA LYS A 164 -2.85 -3.79 18.66
C LYS A 164 -1.66 -3.67 17.72
N PHE A 165 -1.88 -3.19 16.48
CA PHE A 165 -0.81 -3.06 15.50
C PHE A 165 0.18 -1.95 15.82
N LEU A 166 -0.20 -0.94 16.62
CA LEU A 166 0.71 0.13 17.07
C LEU A 166 1.87 -0.39 17.94
N ASP A 167 1.71 -1.55 18.59
CA ASP A 167 2.78 -2.22 19.36
C ASP A 167 3.86 -2.83 18.44
N LEU A 168 3.61 -2.88 17.12
CA LEU A 168 4.52 -3.41 16.12
C LEU A 168 5.18 -2.28 15.31
N ASN A 169 6.23 -2.61 14.53
CA ASN A 169 6.82 -1.66 13.59
C ASN A 169 5.99 -1.55 12.29
N VAL A 170 4.76 -1.05 12.43
CA VAL A 170 3.76 -0.97 11.37
C VAL A 170 3.36 0.48 11.10
N TYR A 171 3.16 0.81 9.84
CA TYR A 171 2.56 2.04 9.34
C TYR A 171 1.14 1.75 8.84
N PHE A 172 0.27 2.76 8.91
CA PHE A 172 -1.12 2.65 8.49
C PHE A 172 -1.35 3.57 7.30
N SER A 173 -1.63 2.98 6.17
CA SER A 173 -1.94 3.71 4.95
C SER A 173 -3.45 3.81 4.76
N TYR A 174 -3.94 5.00 4.48
CA TYR A 174 -5.36 5.27 4.27
C TYR A 174 -5.62 5.63 2.82
N SER A 175 -6.62 4.95 2.24
CA SER A 175 -7.09 5.16 0.87
C SER A 175 -8.33 6.07 0.81
N GLY A 176 -8.94 6.18 -0.36
CA GLY A 176 -10.15 6.97 -0.57
C GLY A 176 -11.31 6.65 0.37
N VAL A 177 -11.31 5.46 0.99
CA VAL A 177 -12.31 5.03 1.99
C VAL A 177 -12.42 6.03 3.14
N VAL A 178 -11.32 6.65 3.56
CA VAL A 178 -11.31 7.65 4.65
C VAL A 178 -12.20 8.86 4.36
N SER A 179 -12.54 9.11 3.10
CA SER A 179 -13.45 10.19 2.68
C SER A 179 -14.94 9.78 2.65
N PHE A 180 -15.26 8.49 2.83
CA PHE A 180 -16.62 7.98 2.68
C PHE A 180 -17.46 8.29 3.92
N THR A 181 -18.65 8.84 3.74
CA THR A 181 -19.51 9.32 4.85
C THR A 181 -19.85 8.25 5.89
N LYS A 182 -19.92 6.98 5.49
CA LYS A 182 -20.31 5.87 6.36
C LYS A 182 -19.13 5.09 6.94
N ALA A 183 -17.90 5.48 6.65
CA ALA A 183 -16.69 4.78 7.12
C ALA A 183 -16.29 5.24 8.54
N THR A 184 -17.22 5.17 9.51
CA THR A 184 -17.04 5.71 10.86
C THR A 184 -15.87 5.10 11.60
N GLU A 185 -15.67 3.77 11.51
CA GLU A 185 -14.56 3.06 12.14
C GLU A 185 -13.21 3.50 11.56
N VAL A 186 -13.14 3.67 10.23
CA VAL A 186 -11.94 4.19 9.54
C VAL A 186 -11.67 5.63 9.95
N HIS A 187 -12.71 6.47 10.13
CA HIS A 187 -12.53 7.84 10.61
C HIS A 187 -11.93 7.88 12.02
N GLU A 188 -12.46 7.08 12.93
CA GLU A 188 -11.96 7.00 14.30
C GLU A 188 -10.51 6.50 14.34
N ALA A 189 -10.21 5.46 13.57
CA ALA A 189 -8.85 4.92 13.44
C ALA A 189 -7.89 5.99 12.87
N ALA A 190 -8.26 6.64 11.76
CA ALA A 190 -7.45 7.69 11.14
C ALA A 190 -7.19 8.87 12.09
N GLN A 191 -8.19 9.30 12.86
CA GLN A 191 -8.03 10.35 13.88
C GLN A 191 -7.00 9.97 14.94
N LYS A 192 -6.96 8.70 15.36
CA LYS A 192 -6.12 8.19 16.45
C LYS A 192 -4.75 7.71 15.99
N THR A 193 -4.58 7.41 14.71
CA THR A 193 -3.27 7.02 14.16
C THR A 193 -2.24 8.13 14.43
N PRO A 194 -1.10 7.81 15.09
CA PRO A 194 -0.02 8.76 15.29
C PRO A 194 0.48 9.30 13.94
N LEU A 195 0.76 10.60 13.87
CA LEU A 195 1.14 11.25 12.61
C LEU A 195 2.41 10.65 12.01
N GLU A 196 3.34 10.19 12.84
CA GLU A 196 4.59 9.52 12.45
C GLU A 196 4.41 8.09 11.92
N ARG A 197 3.20 7.52 12.02
CA ARG A 197 2.82 6.19 11.54
C ARG A 197 1.81 6.24 10.39
N LEU A 198 1.44 7.44 9.96
CA LEU A 198 0.40 7.69 8.96
C LEU A 198 0.99 7.73 7.55
N LEU A 199 0.36 7.04 6.61
CA LEU A 199 0.61 7.11 5.18
C LEU A 199 -0.70 7.39 4.42
N VAL A 200 -0.58 7.75 3.15
CA VAL A 200 -1.71 8.01 2.25
C VAL A 200 -1.49 7.36 0.90
N GLU A 201 -2.57 6.85 0.33
CA GLU A 201 -2.58 6.15 -0.94
C GLU A 201 -3.86 6.36 -1.71
N THR A 202 -3.91 5.90 -2.95
CA THR A 202 -5.14 5.87 -3.73
C THR A 202 -5.76 4.49 -3.84
N ASP A 203 -4.96 3.45 -3.95
CA ASP A 203 -5.39 2.12 -4.42
C ASP A 203 -6.05 2.20 -5.82
N ALA A 204 -5.58 3.15 -6.64
CA ALA A 204 -6.15 3.36 -7.97
C ALA A 204 -5.90 2.15 -8.90
N PRO A 205 -6.91 1.73 -9.68
CA PRO A 205 -8.10 2.45 -10.12
C PRO A 205 -9.32 2.35 -9.18
N TYR A 206 -9.16 1.77 -8.00
CA TYR A 206 -10.22 1.50 -7.02
C TYR A 206 -10.38 2.63 -6.00
N LEU A 207 -11.36 2.52 -5.11
CA LEU A 207 -11.54 3.29 -3.88
C LEU A 207 -11.53 4.82 -4.05
N THR A 208 -12.04 5.33 -5.16
CA THR A 208 -12.04 6.76 -5.51
C THR A 208 -12.58 7.63 -4.37
N PRO A 209 -11.82 8.62 -3.86
CA PRO A 209 -12.25 9.51 -2.79
C PRO A 209 -13.31 10.51 -3.26
N LYS A 210 -14.01 11.15 -2.29
CA LYS A 210 -14.78 12.36 -2.59
C LYS A 210 -13.82 13.49 -3.02
N PRO A 211 -14.26 14.35 -3.98
CA PRO A 211 -15.60 14.44 -4.58
C PRO A 211 -15.82 13.53 -5.81
N TYR A 212 -14.85 12.70 -6.19
CA TYR A 212 -14.88 11.94 -7.45
C TYR A 212 -15.43 10.52 -7.32
N ARG A 213 -16.04 10.19 -6.19
CA ARG A 213 -16.61 8.86 -5.94
C ARG A 213 -17.52 8.40 -7.09
N GLY A 214 -17.33 7.13 -7.51
CA GLY A 214 -18.07 6.54 -8.64
C GLY A 214 -17.40 6.74 -10.01
N GLN A 215 -16.29 7.48 -10.05
CA GLN A 215 -15.42 7.56 -11.23
C GLN A 215 -14.21 6.62 -11.05
N GLN A 216 -13.46 6.36 -12.12
CA GLN A 216 -12.17 5.69 -12.02
C GLN A 216 -11.22 6.52 -11.15
N ASN A 217 -10.55 5.87 -10.21
CA ASN A 217 -9.53 6.51 -9.39
C ASN A 217 -8.23 6.72 -10.18
N GLU A 218 -7.38 7.65 -9.72
CA GLU A 218 -6.07 7.95 -10.29
C GLU A 218 -5.09 8.40 -9.21
N PRO A 219 -3.77 8.27 -9.41
CA PRO A 219 -2.76 8.61 -8.38
C PRO A 219 -2.88 10.04 -7.84
N GLY A 220 -3.29 11.01 -8.67
CA GLY A 220 -3.52 12.40 -8.23
C GLY A 220 -4.54 12.54 -7.12
N ASN A 221 -5.46 11.60 -6.99
CA ASN A 221 -6.51 11.64 -5.98
C ASN A 221 -6.02 11.38 -4.54
N VAL A 222 -4.77 10.98 -4.32
CA VAL A 222 -4.17 10.93 -2.99
C VAL A 222 -4.21 12.31 -2.29
N TYR A 223 -4.22 13.39 -3.06
CA TYR A 223 -4.46 14.75 -2.55
C TYR A 223 -5.76 14.85 -1.74
N TYR A 224 -6.85 14.25 -2.23
CA TYR A 224 -8.14 14.28 -1.55
C TYR A 224 -8.19 13.34 -0.35
N VAL A 225 -7.41 12.27 -0.35
CA VAL A 225 -7.21 11.41 0.82
C VAL A 225 -6.49 12.18 1.92
N ALA A 226 -5.36 12.81 1.61
CA ALA A 226 -4.61 13.63 2.57
C ALA A 226 -5.47 14.77 3.14
N ARG A 227 -6.29 15.43 2.30
CA ARG A 227 -7.23 16.47 2.74
C ARG A 227 -8.29 15.95 3.70
N ALA A 228 -8.88 14.78 3.40
CA ALA A 228 -9.86 14.17 4.29
C ALA A 228 -9.26 13.83 5.67
N ILE A 229 -8.02 13.33 5.70
CA ILE A 229 -7.30 13.06 6.94
C ILE A 229 -7.01 14.35 7.70
N ALA A 230 -6.60 15.43 7.00
CA ALA A 230 -6.36 16.73 7.61
C ALA A 230 -7.63 17.25 8.30
N GLU A 231 -8.78 17.19 7.64
CA GLU A 231 -10.09 17.55 8.19
C GLU A 231 -10.43 16.72 9.44
N LEU A 232 -10.24 15.40 9.40
CA LEU A 232 -10.51 14.48 10.52
C LEU A 232 -9.61 14.75 11.73
N LYS A 233 -8.34 15.06 11.50
CA LYS A 233 -7.35 15.31 12.57
C LYS A 233 -7.35 16.76 13.08
N GLY A 234 -8.05 17.68 12.41
CA GLY A 234 -7.99 19.11 12.72
C GLY A 234 -6.62 19.74 12.42
N LEU A 235 -5.91 19.21 11.43
CA LEU A 235 -4.61 19.67 10.95
C LEU A 235 -4.76 20.39 9.60
N THR A 236 -3.74 21.12 9.19
CA THR A 236 -3.64 21.64 7.83
C THR A 236 -3.26 20.52 6.85
N LEU A 237 -3.61 20.68 5.58
CA LEU A 237 -3.20 19.75 4.53
C LEU A 237 -1.68 19.67 4.41
N GLU A 238 -0.99 20.79 4.59
CA GLU A 238 0.47 20.88 4.57
C GLU A 238 1.13 20.04 5.67
N GLU A 239 0.60 20.07 6.89
CA GLU A 239 1.10 19.25 8.00
C GLU A 239 0.96 17.76 7.71
N VAL A 240 -0.21 17.32 7.21
CA VAL A 240 -0.45 15.93 6.83
C VAL A 240 0.45 15.53 5.66
N ALA A 241 0.53 16.34 4.61
CA ALA A 241 1.39 16.06 3.46
C ALA A 241 2.86 15.94 3.85
N GLN A 242 3.38 16.86 4.67
CA GLN A 242 4.76 16.82 5.14
C GLN A 242 5.05 15.55 5.95
N ALA A 243 4.16 15.18 6.85
CA ALA A 243 4.34 14.01 7.69
C ALA A 243 4.28 12.71 6.87
N THR A 244 3.25 12.55 6.03
CA THR A 244 3.07 11.34 5.22
C THR A 244 4.17 11.18 4.17
N TYR A 245 4.62 12.29 3.56
CA TYR A 245 5.77 12.29 2.67
C TYR A 245 7.03 11.78 3.38
N ALA A 246 7.37 12.37 4.54
CA ALA A 246 8.55 11.99 5.31
C ALA A 246 8.48 10.53 5.79
N ASN A 247 7.30 10.06 6.20
CA ASN A 247 7.08 8.67 6.60
C ASN A 247 7.28 7.70 5.44
N THR A 248 6.71 8.01 4.25
CA THR A 248 6.86 7.19 3.05
C THR A 248 8.33 7.13 2.63
N MET A 249 9.02 8.28 2.56
CA MET A 249 10.45 8.34 2.25
C MET A 249 11.27 7.45 3.20
N ARG A 250 10.93 7.48 4.50
CA ARG A 250 11.65 6.72 5.54
C ARG A 250 11.38 5.23 5.44
N VAL A 251 10.11 4.80 5.36
CA VAL A 251 9.78 3.37 5.39
C VAL A 251 10.22 2.64 4.14
N TYR A 252 10.11 3.27 2.96
CA TYR A 252 10.57 2.68 1.70
C TYR A 252 12.04 2.97 1.37
N GLY A 253 12.75 3.73 2.21
CA GLY A 253 14.16 4.09 1.98
C GLY A 253 14.39 4.89 0.70
N LEU A 254 13.44 5.76 0.33
CA LEU A 254 13.53 6.60 -0.86
C LEU A 254 14.49 7.77 -0.64
N ASN A 255 15.23 8.15 -1.70
CA ASN A 255 16.19 9.27 -1.69
C ASN A 255 15.68 10.45 -2.53
#